data_ff83ad7acb4ea6f2ac68fecc6412143a
#
_entry.id   ff83ad7acb4ea6f2ac68fecc6412143a
#
_cell.length_a   1.000
_cell.length_b   1.000
_cell.length_c   1.000
_cell.angle_alpha   90.00
_cell.angle_beta   90.00
_cell.angle_gamma   90.00
#
_symmetry.space_group_name_H-M   'P 1'
#
loop_
_entity.id
_entity.type
_entity.pdbx_description
1 polymer ?
#
loop_
_entity_poly.entity_id
_entity_poly.type
_entity_poly.pdbx_seq_one_letter_code
_entity_poly.pdbx_strand_id
1 'polypeptide(L)'
;MKQNIYDNPEFFQKYKAIRERANNYNNLLEQPNFLRLMPDVRDKMVLDIGCGMGDFAAYCIEKGAAQVKGIDISKNMIDLAKSKHVHHQLQFQHIAFEDLQLADASVDVICSSLVFHYIADFAALVNKIGHALAPDGILLFSIEHPIVTANKGHADWILDEHGQILHYALDRYQQEGKRTQSWLVDDVITYHRTVSTIINTLIANHIQIEQIVEPVPTDEAVQLYPTLKKQMKCPAFLIVKGRKMI
;
A
#
# COMPACT_ATOMS: atom_id res chain seq x y z
N MET A 1 17.52 2.08 11.25
CA MET A 1 16.34 2.35 12.12
C MET A 1 15.14 2.40 11.21
N LYS A 2 14.05 1.67 11.52
CA LYS A 2 12.80 1.69 10.76
C LYS A 2 12.10 3.02 11.00
N GLN A 3 11.64 3.67 9.94
CA GLN A 3 10.86 4.90 10.10
C GLN A 3 9.45 4.56 10.57
N ASN A 4 9.03 5.17 11.68
CA ASN A 4 7.66 5.15 12.16
C ASN A 4 7.10 6.59 12.16
N ILE A 5 6.81 7.10 10.97
CA ILE A 5 6.32 8.47 10.81
C ILE A 5 4.88 8.63 11.35
N TYR A 6 4.10 7.55 11.37
CA TYR A 6 2.70 7.57 11.81
C TYR A 6 2.53 7.72 13.33
N ASP A 7 3.62 7.62 14.12
CA ASP A 7 3.63 7.99 15.54
C ASP A 7 4.13 9.42 15.79
N ASN A 8 4.55 10.15 14.72
CA ASN A 8 4.74 11.59 14.83
C ASN A 8 3.37 12.26 15.04
N PRO A 9 3.18 13.05 16.12
CA PRO A 9 1.85 13.59 16.47
C PRO A 9 1.26 14.49 15.38
N GLU A 10 2.08 15.33 14.74
CA GLU A 10 1.65 16.24 13.68
C GLU A 10 1.25 15.46 12.43
N PHE A 11 2.08 14.49 12.02
CA PHE A 11 1.78 13.62 10.88
C PHE A 11 0.48 12.84 11.12
N PHE A 12 0.34 12.21 12.28
CA PHE A 12 -0.81 11.39 12.62
C PHE A 12 -2.12 12.19 12.55
N GLN A 13 -2.15 13.40 13.11
CA GLN A 13 -3.35 14.25 13.06
C GLN A 13 -3.72 14.65 11.64
N LYS A 14 -2.74 15.08 10.86
CA LYS A 14 -2.96 15.46 9.45
C LYS A 14 -3.41 14.26 8.60
N TYR A 15 -2.78 13.10 8.78
CA TYR A 15 -3.13 11.87 8.07
C TYR A 15 -4.54 11.40 8.42
N LYS A 16 -4.88 11.36 9.71
CA LYS A 16 -6.22 11.02 10.18
C LYS A 16 -7.27 11.92 9.54
N ALA A 17 -7.05 13.23 9.53
CA ALA A 17 -7.96 14.19 8.90
C ALA A 17 -8.14 13.95 7.39
N ILE A 18 -7.10 13.46 6.67
CA ILE A 18 -7.24 13.07 5.26
C ILE A 18 -8.08 11.80 5.13
N ARG A 19 -7.84 10.79 5.97
CA ARG A 19 -8.55 9.50 5.91
C ARG A 19 -10.03 9.62 6.27
N GLU A 20 -10.38 10.53 7.15
CA GLU A 20 -11.78 10.80 7.55
C GLU A 20 -12.59 11.55 6.48
N ARG A 21 -11.93 12.16 5.47
CA ARG A 21 -12.62 12.78 4.34
C ARG A 21 -13.12 11.70 3.39
N ALA A 22 -14.39 11.79 3.00
CA ALA A 22 -14.94 10.87 1.99
C ALA A 22 -14.19 10.97 0.65
N ASN A 23 -13.85 12.20 0.23
CA ASN A 23 -13.18 12.46 -1.04
C ASN A 23 -11.67 12.62 -0.83
N ASN A 24 -10.94 11.54 -1.01
CA ASN A 24 -9.47 11.50 -1.00
C ASN A 24 -8.95 10.49 -2.04
N TYR A 25 -7.65 10.51 -2.30
CA TYR A 25 -7.01 9.63 -3.30
C TYR A 25 -7.22 8.14 -3.01
N ASN A 26 -7.17 7.74 -1.73
CA ASN A 26 -7.38 6.34 -1.37
C ASN A 26 -8.81 5.91 -1.70
N ASN A 27 -9.80 6.64 -1.20
CA ASN A 27 -11.22 6.25 -1.32
C ASN A 27 -11.72 6.30 -2.76
N LEU A 28 -11.23 7.25 -3.58
CA LEU A 28 -11.74 7.47 -4.93
C LEU A 28 -10.88 6.83 -6.03
N LEU A 29 -9.65 6.44 -5.73
CA LEU A 29 -8.75 5.91 -6.77
C LEU A 29 -8.14 4.57 -6.38
N GLU A 30 -7.45 4.47 -5.23
CA GLU A 30 -6.72 3.26 -4.85
C GLU A 30 -7.68 2.15 -4.40
N GLN A 31 -8.49 2.38 -3.38
CA GLN A 31 -9.34 1.35 -2.76
C GLN A 31 -10.34 0.69 -3.70
N PRO A 32 -11.07 1.42 -4.59
CA PRO A 32 -12.00 0.75 -5.50
C PRO A 32 -11.31 -0.26 -6.42
N ASN A 33 -10.09 0.07 -6.89
CA ASN A 33 -9.29 -0.82 -7.72
C ASN A 33 -8.69 -1.97 -6.91
N PHE A 34 -8.23 -1.70 -5.69
CA PHE A 34 -7.68 -2.71 -4.79
C PHE A 34 -8.73 -3.75 -4.40
N LEU A 35 -9.92 -3.30 -3.99
CA LEU A 35 -11.03 -4.20 -3.62
C LEU A 35 -11.56 -5.02 -4.79
N ARG A 36 -11.53 -4.49 -6.02
CA ARG A 36 -11.90 -5.26 -7.23
C ARG A 36 -10.97 -6.45 -7.48
N LEU A 37 -9.72 -6.37 -7.03
CA LEU A 37 -8.72 -7.43 -7.20
C LEU A 37 -8.73 -8.44 -6.05
N MET A 38 -9.47 -8.16 -4.98
CA MET A 38 -9.54 -9.06 -3.82
C MET A 38 -9.96 -10.46 -4.22
N PRO A 39 -9.25 -11.49 -3.73
CA PRO A 39 -9.74 -12.86 -3.86
C PRO A 39 -10.96 -13.09 -2.95
N ASP A 40 -11.63 -14.22 -3.13
CA ASP A 40 -12.56 -14.70 -2.13
C ASP A 40 -11.81 -15.06 -0.84
N VAL A 41 -12.18 -14.41 0.25
CA VAL A 41 -11.53 -14.58 1.57
C VAL A 41 -12.34 -15.44 2.53
N ARG A 42 -13.47 -16.01 2.11
CA ARG A 42 -14.30 -16.88 2.95
C ARG A 42 -13.49 -18.07 3.45
N ASP A 43 -13.56 -18.32 4.73
CA ASP A 43 -12.83 -19.37 5.44
C ASP A 43 -11.29 -19.30 5.30
N LYS A 44 -10.74 -18.11 4.99
CA LYS A 44 -9.30 -17.88 4.77
C LYS A 44 -8.63 -17.22 5.96
N MET A 45 -7.34 -17.55 6.14
CA MET A 45 -6.41 -16.85 7.02
C MET A 45 -5.84 -15.64 6.28
N VAL A 46 -6.13 -14.42 6.75
CA VAL A 46 -5.72 -13.16 6.11
C VAL A 46 -4.72 -12.41 6.98
N LEU A 47 -3.63 -11.94 6.37
CA LEU A 47 -2.68 -11.00 6.98
C LEU A 47 -2.76 -9.64 6.27
N ASP A 48 -3.06 -8.58 7.02
CA ASP A 48 -3.06 -7.20 6.54
C ASP A 48 -1.80 -6.48 7.07
N ILE A 49 -0.84 -6.22 6.16
CA ILE A 49 0.44 -5.60 6.49
C ILE A 49 0.33 -4.08 6.36
N GLY A 50 0.54 -3.36 7.46
CA GLY A 50 0.31 -1.93 7.55
C GLY A 50 -1.18 -1.61 7.59
N CYS A 51 -1.89 -2.28 8.47
CA CYS A 51 -3.36 -2.24 8.54
C CYS A 51 -3.94 -0.87 8.92
N GLY A 52 -3.09 0.08 9.34
CA GLY A 52 -3.52 1.41 9.76
C GLY A 52 -4.63 1.36 10.81
N MET A 53 -5.76 2.01 10.54
CA MET A 53 -6.92 2.06 11.44
C MET A 53 -7.80 0.80 11.42
N GLY A 54 -7.40 -0.25 10.67
CA GLY A 54 -8.04 -1.56 10.69
C GLY A 54 -9.26 -1.73 9.79
N ASP A 55 -9.63 -0.71 9.00
CA ASP A 55 -10.87 -0.73 8.21
C ASP A 55 -10.85 -1.87 7.16
N PHE A 56 -9.71 -2.12 6.50
CA PHE A 56 -9.60 -3.21 5.54
C PHE A 56 -9.62 -4.60 6.22
N ALA A 57 -8.95 -4.73 7.36
CA ALA A 57 -8.99 -5.98 8.14
C ALA A 57 -10.43 -6.30 8.61
N ALA A 58 -11.19 -5.30 9.06
CA ALA A 58 -12.61 -5.46 9.41
C ALA A 58 -13.45 -5.85 8.17
N TYR A 59 -13.21 -5.22 7.02
CA TYR A 59 -13.86 -5.61 5.76
C TYR A 59 -13.63 -7.09 5.42
N CYS A 60 -12.42 -7.63 5.62
CA CYS A 60 -12.15 -9.06 5.37
C CYS A 60 -13.00 -9.96 6.31
N ILE A 61 -13.20 -9.58 7.57
CA ILE A 61 -14.11 -10.29 8.49
C ILE A 61 -15.55 -10.26 7.97
N GLU A 62 -16.03 -9.09 7.54
CA GLU A 62 -17.38 -8.96 6.96
C GLU A 62 -17.57 -9.83 5.69
N LYS A 63 -16.49 -10.09 4.96
CA LYS A 63 -16.47 -10.99 3.80
C LYS A 63 -16.31 -12.47 4.16
N GLY A 64 -16.27 -12.81 5.45
CA GLY A 64 -16.28 -14.19 5.94
C GLY A 64 -14.90 -14.82 6.12
N ALA A 65 -13.83 -14.03 6.25
CA ALA A 65 -12.52 -14.57 6.59
C ALA A 65 -12.55 -15.36 7.91
N ALA A 66 -11.88 -16.51 7.95
CA ALA A 66 -11.81 -17.35 9.14
C ALA A 66 -11.05 -16.66 10.29
N GLN A 67 -9.98 -15.97 9.93
CA GLN A 67 -9.21 -15.14 10.84
C GLN A 67 -8.50 -14.03 10.08
N VAL A 68 -8.43 -12.85 10.66
CA VAL A 68 -7.67 -11.72 10.12
C VAL A 68 -6.69 -11.22 11.18
N LYS A 69 -5.43 -11.09 10.77
CA LYS A 69 -4.39 -10.45 11.56
C LYS A 69 -3.97 -9.16 10.86
N GLY A 70 -4.23 -8.01 11.49
CA GLY A 70 -3.70 -6.72 11.07
C GLY A 70 -2.44 -6.37 11.85
N ILE A 71 -1.40 -5.94 11.17
CA ILE A 71 -0.18 -5.44 11.80
C ILE A 71 0.17 -4.04 11.33
N ASP A 72 0.70 -3.24 12.22
CA ASP A 72 1.23 -1.92 11.90
C ASP A 72 2.41 -1.58 12.80
N ILE A 73 3.37 -0.82 12.28
CA ILE A 73 4.51 -0.30 13.03
C ILE A 73 4.11 0.85 13.96
N SER A 74 2.98 1.51 13.70
CA SER A 74 2.48 2.62 14.50
C SER A 74 1.60 2.13 15.65
N LYS A 75 2.00 2.49 16.86
CA LYS A 75 1.19 2.25 18.04
C LYS A 75 -0.14 3.00 17.98
N ASN A 76 -0.12 4.25 17.51
CA ASN A 76 -1.32 5.08 17.39
C ASN A 76 -2.35 4.46 16.45
N MET A 77 -1.91 3.89 15.31
CA MET A 77 -2.78 3.19 14.37
C MET A 77 -3.40 1.95 15.00
N ILE A 78 -2.61 1.13 15.68
CA ILE A 78 -3.08 -0.10 16.32
C ILE A 78 -4.07 0.19 17.47
N ASP A 79 -3.79 1.21 18.28
CA ASP A 79 -4.70 1.60 19.35
C ASP A 79 -6.05 2.05 18.76
N LEU A 80 -6.03 2.82 17.68
CA LEU A 80 -7.23 3.25 16.98
C LEU A 80 -7.97 2.07 16.32
N ALA A 81 -7.25 1.16 15.66
CA ALA A 81 -7.84 -0.05 15.06
C ALA A 81 -8.55 -0.92 16.10
N LYS A 82 -7.92 -1.16 17.25
CA LYS A 82 -8.51 -1.93 18.36
C LYS A 82 -9.73 -1.24 18.97
N SER A 83 -9.78 0.09 19.00
CA SER A 83 -10.92 0.84 19.52
C SER A 83 -12.13 0.85 18.57
N LYS A 84 -11.85 0.80 17.23
CA LYS A 84 -12.90 0.84 16.19
C LYS A 84 -13.49 -0.53 15.89
N HIS A 85 -12.67 -1.56 15.89
CA HIS A 85 -13.04 -2.88 15.37
C HIS A 85 -12.77 -3.96 16.39
N VAL A 86 -13.84 -4.52 16.95
CA VAL A 86 -13.79 -5.62 17.92
C VAL A 86 -14.50 -6.83 17.35
N HIS A 87 -13.76 -7.90 17.11
CA HIS A 87 -14.29 -9.18 16.64
C HIS A 87 -13.39 -10.33 17.10
N HIS A 88 -13.93 -11.49 17.45
CA HIS A 88 -13.16 -12.61 17.99
C HIS A 88 -12.17 -13.23 16.99
N GLN A 89 -12.42 -13.08 15.69
CA GLN A 89 -11.57 -13.54 14.59
C GLN A 89 -10.62 -12.45 14.06
N LEU A 90 -10.62 -11.24 14.66
CA LEU A 90 -9.81 -10.11 14.25
C LEU A 90 -8.77 -9.78 15.32
N GLN A 91 -7.50 -9.77 14.95
CA GLN A 91 -6.41 -9.43 15.83
C GLN A 91 -5.58 -8.29 15.26
N PHE A 92 -5.23 -7.30 16.10
CA PHE A 92 -4.32 -6.22 15.77
C PHE A 92 -3.06 -6.30 16.61
N GLN A 93 -1.88 -6.25 15.96
CA GLN A 93 -0.59 -6.32 16.63
C GLN A 93 0.30 -5.14 16.24
N HIS A 94 0.82 -4.42 17.25
CA HIS A 94 1.84 -3.39 17.06
C HIS A 94 3.19 -4.07 16.84
N ILE A 95 3.61 -4.17 15.58
CA ILE A 95 4.87 -4.79 15.17
C ILE A 95 5.24 -4.36 13.75
N ALA A 96 6.52 -4.15 13.49
CA ALA A 96 6.99 -4.02 12.11
C ALA A 96 6.97 -5.40 11.43
N PHE A 97 6.63 -5.44 10.13
CA PHE A 97 6.58 -6.71 9.39
C PHE A 97 7.91 -7.46 9.42
N GLU A 98 9.03 -6.75 9.37
CA GLU A 98 10.36 -7.34 9.41
C GLU A 98 10.61 -8.15 10.70
N ASP A 99 9.98 -7.76 11.82
CA ASP A 99 10.13 -8.42 13.13
C ASP A 99 9.06 -9.49 13.37
N LEU A 100 7.98 -9.51 12.58
CA LEU A 100 6.92 -10.50 12.70
C LEU A 100 7.45 -11.90 12.39
N GLN A 101 7.19 -12.87 13.26
CA GLN A 101 7.45 -14.28 12.97
C GLN A 101 6.19 -14.90 12.34
N LEU A 102 6.36 -15.56 11.21
CA LEU A 102 5.33 -16.29 10.50
C LEU A 102 5.81 -17.71 10.27
N ALA A 103 4.93 -18.67 10.49
CA ALA A 103 5.21 -20.06 10.09
C ALA A 103 5.08 -20.18 8.56
N ASP A 104 5.80 -21.11 7.98
CA ASP A 104 5.70 -21.40 6.55
C ASP A 104 4.29 -21.87 6.20
N ALA A 105 3.80 -21.47 5.04
CA ALA A 105 2.50 -21.86 4.49
C ALA A 105 1.31 -21.65 5.47
N SER A 106 1.35 -20.60 6.29
CA SER A 106 0.37 -20.36 7.36
C SER A 106 -0.70 -19.31 7.02
N VAL A 107 -0.60 -18.63 5.88
CA VAL A 107 -1.49 -17.55 5.48
C VAL A 107 -2.00 -17.79 4.06
N ASP A 108 -3.32 -17.73 3.86
CA ASP A 108 -3.92 -17.89 2.54
C ASP A 108 -3.86 -16.61 1.70
N VAL A 109 -4.05 -15.45 2.35
CA VAL A 109 -4.08 -14.15 1.68
C VAL A 109 -3.27 -13.13 2.47
N ILE A 110 -2.28 -12.54 1.81
CA ILE A 110 -1.53 -11.40 2.36
C ILE A 110 -1.90 -10.15 1.57
N CYS A 111 -2.37 -9.13 2.29
CA CYS A 111 -2.70 -7.84 1.72
C CYS A 111 -1.84 -6.73 2.31
N SER A 112 -1.60 -5.68 1.51
CA SER A 112 -0.91 -4.48 1.97
C SER A 112 -1.29 -3.28 1.10
N SER A 113 -1.88 -2.26 1.69
CA SER A 113 -2.28 -1.05 0.97
C SER A 113 -1.33 0.11 1.32
N LEU A 114 -0.56 0.57 0.33
CA LEU A 114 0.33 1.74 0.40
C LEU A 114 1.40 1.69 1.52
N VAL A 115 2.05 0.52 1.68
CA VAL A 115 3.07 0.31 2.73
C VAL A 115 4.45 -0.04 2.19
N PHE A 116 4.55 -0.90 1.16
CA PHE A 116 5.83 -1.51 0.78
C PHE A 116 6.88 -0.52 0.25
N HIS A 117 6.47 0.67 -0.16
CA HIS A 117 7.39 1.75 -0.51
C HIS A 117 8.12 2.36 0.70
N TYR A 118 7.67 2.08 1.93
CA TYR A 118 8.39 2.47 3.16
C TYR A 118 9.43 1.43 3.62
N ILE A 119 9.42 0.22 3.05
CA ILE A 119 10.31 -0.88 3.47
C ILE A 119 11.60 -0.85 2.65
N ALA A 120 12.74 -0.79 3.34
CA ALA A 120 14.05 -0.66 2.72
C ALA A 120 14.46 -1.91 1.92
N ASP A 121 14.30 -3.09 2.52
CA ASP A 121 14.67 -4.37 1.91
C ASP A 121 13.43 -5.07 1.34
N PHE A 122 13.12 -4.75 0.10
CA PHE A 122 11.96 -5.34 -0.60
C PHE A 122 12.19 -6.81 -0.93
N ALA A 123 13.43 -7.22 -1.19
CA ALA A 123 13.74 -8.62 -1.48
C ALA A 123 13.51 -9.50 -0.25
N ALA A 124 13.99 -9.09 0.92
CA ALA A 124 13.72 -9.79 2.18
C ALA A 124 12.23 -9.80 2.54
N LEU A 125 11.51 -8.68 2.29
CA LEU A 125 10.06 -8.61 2.46
C LEU A 125 9.35 -9.68 1.61
N VAL A 126 9.61 -9.71 0.31
CA VAL A 126 8.93 -10.63 -0.63
C VAL A 126 9.32 -12.07 -0.34
N ASN A 127 10.58 -12.34 -0.01
CA ASN A 127 11.03 -13.68 0.39
C ASN A 127 10.23 -14.19 1.60
N LYS A 128 10.10 -13.38 2.64
CA LYS A 128 9.34 -13.71 3.85
C LYS A 128 7.84 -13.93 3.56
N ILE A 129 7.25 -13.10 2.70
CA ILE A 129 5.88 -13.26 2.21
C ILE A 129 5.74 -14.59 1.47
N GLY A 130 6.67 -14.90 0.57
CA GLY A 130 6.68 -16.16 -0.19
C GLY A 130 6.72 -17.39 0.70
N HIS A 131 7.46 -17.38 1.79
CA HIS A 131 7.47 -18.48 2.77
C HIS A 131 6.16 -18.57 3.55
N ALA A 132 5.60 -17.44 3.98
CA ALA A 132 4.39 -17.40 4.79
C ALA A 132 3.12 -17.80 4.03
N LEU A 133 3.06 -17.53 2.74
CA LEU A 133 1.92 -17.88 1.90
C LEU A 133 1.78 -19.39 1.74
N ALA A 134 0.57 -19.90 1.96
CA ALA A 134 0.18 -21.26 1.61
C ALA A 134 0.34 -21.51 0.09
N PRO A 135 0.45 -22.75 -0.36
CA PRO A 135 0.33 -23.09 -1.77
C PRO A 135 -0.94 -22.45 -2.37
N ASP A 136 -0.83 -21.85 -3.56
CA ASP A 136 -1.88 -21.07 -4.20
C ASP A 136 -2.35 -19.81 -3.43
N GLY A 137 -1.68 -19.47 -2.34
CA GLY A 137 -1.95 -18.26 -1.56
C GLY A 137 -1.76 -16.98 -2.38
N ILE A 138 -2.52 -15.95 -2.05
CA ILE A 138 -2.56 -14.69 -2.80
C ILE A 138 -1.82 -13.59 -2.05
N LEU A 139 -0.96 -12.88 -2.78
CA LEU A 139 -0.42 -11.57 -2.40
C LEU A 139 -1.14 -10.49 -3.19
N LEU A 140 -1.76 -9.53 -2.51
CA LEU A 140 -2.32 -8.33 -3.11
C LEU A 140 -1.75 -7.10 -2.41
N PHE A 141 -1.08 -6.23 -3.15
CA PHE A 141 -0.55 -5.00 -2.56
C PHE A 141 -0.65 -3.81 -3.50
N SER A 142 -0.72 -2.62 -2.91
CA SER A 142 -0.56 -1.35 -3.60
C SER A 142 0.65 -0.57 -3.05
N ILE A 143 1.26 0.21 -3.92
CA ILE A 143 2.36 1.12 -3.58
C ILE A 143 2.19 2.45 -4.30
N GLU A 144 2.88 3.49 -3.85
CA GLU A 144 3.13 4.65 -4.70
C GLU A 144 3.79 4.19 -6.00
N HIS A 145 3.31 4.72 -7.13
CA HIS A 145 3.84 4.30 -8.43
C HIS A 145 5.34 4.63 -8.55
N PRO A 146 6.17 3.76 -9.15
CA PRO A 146 7.59 4.02 -9.36
C PRO A 146 7.89 5.35 -10.06
N ILE A 147 7.03 5.82 -10.95
CA ILE A 147 7.16 7.15 -11.57
C ILE A 147 7.12 8.26 -10.50
N VAL A 148 6.24 8.13 -9.50
CA VAL A 148 6.11 9.11 -8.41
C VAL A 148 7.30 9.04 -7.47
N THR A 149 7.71 7.84 -7.07
CA THR A 149 8.84 7.67 -6.14
C THR A 149 10.21 7.94 -6.76
N ALA A 150 10.32 8.00 -8.10
CA ALA A 150 11.57 8.30 -8.80
C ALA A 150 12.11 9.69 -8.45
N ASN A 151 11.22 10.68 -8.38
CA ASN A 151 11.59 12.06 -8.11
C ASN A 151 12.00 12.24 -6.65
N LYS A 152 12.99 13.10 -6.41
CA LYS A 152 13.52 13.40 -5.07
C LYS A 152 12.98 14.72 -4.53
N GLY A 153 11.65 14.84 -4.37
CA GLY A 153 11.06 16.03 -3.74
C GLY A 153 11.10 17.30 -4.59
N HIS A 154 11.23 17.17 -5.90
CA HIS A 154 11.13 18.29 -6.85
C HIS A 154 9.70 18.41 -7.37
N ALA A 155 9.37 19.60 -7.90
CA ALA A 155 8.09 19.84 -8.55
C ALA A 155 7.91 18.86 -9.73
N ASP A 156 6.89 18.03 -9.61
CA ASP A 156 6.67 16.91 -10.54
C ASP A 156 5.86 17.33 -11.77
N TRP A 157 5.09 18.40 -11.65
CA TRP A 157 4.18 18.86 -12.69
C TRP A 157 4.70 20.11 -13.38
N ILE A 158 4.88 20.05 -14.71
CA ILE A 158 5.20 21.19 -15.54
C ILE A 158 3.89 21.85 -15.95
N LEU A 159 3.81 23.13 -15.69
CA LEU A 159 2.63 23.96 -15.98
C LEU A 159 2.92 24.92 -17.15
N ASP A 160 1.89 25.29 -17.89
CA ASP A 160 1.95 26.38 -18.85
C ASP A 160 1.84 27.75 -18.16
N GLU A 161 1.84 28.81 -18.95
CA GLU A 161 1.70 30.22 -18.49
C GLU A 161 0.35 30.50 -17.82
N HIS A 162 -0.66 29.67 -18.04
CA HIS A 162 -2.00 29.75 -17.45
C HIS A 162 -2.18 28.84 -16.25
N GLY A 163 -1.09 28.15 -15.79
CA GLY A 163 -1.14 27.22 -14.67
C GLY A 163 -1.77 25.85 -14.99
N GLN A 164 -1.97 25.53 -16.28
CA GLN A 164 -2.48 24.22 -16.68
C GLN A 164 -1.37 23.18 -16.74
N ILE A 165 -1.69 21.96 -16.31
CA ILE A 165 -0.73 20.86 -16.31
C ILE A 165 -0.44 20.40 -17.75
N LEU A 166 0.81 20.59 -18.18
CA LEU A 166 1.31 20.10 -19.46
C LEU A 166 1.68 18.63 -19.37
N HIS A 167 2.61 18.29 -18.48
CA HIS A 167 3.10 16.93 -18.31
C HIS A 167 3.72 16.73 -16.92
N TYR A 168 4.02 15.47 -16.58
CA TYR A 168 4.78 15.09 -15.39
C TYR A 168 6.27 15.01 -15.74
N ALA A 169 7.12 15.66 -14.95
CA ALA A 169 8.56 15.62 -15.13
C ALA A 169 9.13 14.37 -14.43
N LEU A 170 9.55 13.39 -15.21
CA LEU A 170 10.19 12.19 -14.69
C LEU A 170 11.72 12.34 -14.73
N ASP A 171 12.37 12.17 -13.57
CA ASP A 171 13.82 12.12 -13.45
C ASP A 171 14.26 10.96 -12.55
N ARG A 172 15.48 10.47 -12.76
CA ARG A 172 16.16 9.47 -11.91
C ARG A 172 15.43 8.14 -11.73
N TYR A 173 14.59 7.76 -12.67
CA TYR A 173 13.84 6.49 -12.60
C TYR A 173 14.74 5.25 -12.49
N GLN A 174 15.92 5.28 -13.10
CA GLN A 174 16.88 4.16 -13.03
C GLN A 174 17.77 4.19 -11.76
N GLN A 175 17.67 5.24 -10.96
CA GLN A 175 18.45 5.38 -9.72
C GLN A 175 17.60 4.93 -8.53
N GLU A 176 17.61 3.66 -8.21
CA GLU A 176 16.87 3.10 -7.08
C GLU A 176 17.44 3.54 -5.72
N GLY A 177 16.68 3.28 -4.66
CA GLY A 177 17.08 3.48 -3.27
C GLY A 177 16.28 4.54 -2.53
N LYS A 178 16.84 5.00 -1.42
CA LYS A 178 16.18 5.91 -0.49
C LYS A 178 15.82 7.24 -1.14
N ARG A 179 14.60 7.70 -0.82
CA ARG A 179 14.07 9.04 -1.11
C ARG A 179 13.66 9.70 0.20
N THR A 180 13.82 11.03 0.25
CA THR A 180 13.31 11.86 1.35
C THR A 180 12.43 12.91 0.73
N GLN A 181 11.22 13.07 1.23
CA GLN A 181 10.23 14.01 0.69
C GLN A 181 9.46 14.69 1.82
N SER A 182 8.90 15.87 1.54
CA SER A 182 7.93 16.52 2.41
C SER A 182 6.52 16.04 2.02
N TRP A 183 5.90 15.29 2.93
CA TRP A 183 4.50 14.89 2.82
C TRP A 183 3.87 14.93 4.21
N LEU A 184 2.94 15.88 4.42
CA LEU A 184 2.34 16.23 5.72
C LEU A 184 3.35 16.79 6.75
N VAL A 185 4.55 16.24 6.81
CA VAL A 185 5.74 16.72 7.53
C VAL A 185 6.96 16.52 6.66
N ASP A 186 8.10 17.09 7.08
CA ASP A 186 9.38 16.93 6.39
C ASP A 186 10.03 15.57 6.71
N ASP A 187 11.01 15.20 5.90
CA ASP A 187 11.85 14.01 6.08
C ASP A 187 11.11 12.65 6.04
N VAL A 188 9.98 12.57 5.33
CA VAL A 188 9.33 11.29 5.08
C VAL A 188 10.19 10.46 4.13
N ILE A 189 10.59 9.27 4.58
CA ILE A 189 11.45 8.37 3.83
C ILE A 189 10.61 7.35 3.07
N THR A 190 10.86 7.24 1.77
CA THR A 190 10.36 6.16 0.91
C THR A 190 11.53 5.52 0.18
N TYR A 191 11.31 4.37 -0.46
CA TYR A 191 12.31 3.67 -1.25
C TYR A 191 11.81 3.48 -2.66
N HIS A 192 12.46 4.18 -3.59
CA HIS A 192 12.20 4.03 -5.01
C HIS A 192 12.74 2.71 -5.52
N ARG A 193 11.94 2.01 -6.31
CA ARG A 193 12.31 0.84 -7.11
C ARG A 193 11.65 0.95 -8.47
N THR A 194 12.33 0.47 -9.50
CA THR A 194 11.72 0.38 -10.83
C THR A 194 10.60 -0.68 -10.84
N VAL A 195 9.67 -0.57 -11.77
CA VAL A 195 8.68 -1.65 -12.01
C VAL A 195 9.38 -2.98 -12.27
N SER A 196 10.50 -2.96 -13.02
CA SER A 196 11.29 -4.18 -13.30
C SER A 196 11.79 -4.84 -12.02
N THR A 197 12.34 -4.08 -11.08
CA THR A 197 12.83 -4.62 -9.80
C THR A 197 11.69 -5.21 -8.98
N ILE A 198 10.55 -4.52 -8.91
CA ILE A 198 9.38 -5.02 -8.18
C ILE A 198 8.91 -6.36 -8.76
N ILE A 199 8.67 -6.41 -10.06
CA ILE A 199 8.14 -7.59 -10.73
C ILE A 199 9.12 -8.76 -10.69
N ASN A 200 10.40 -8.53 -11.01
CA ASN A 200 11.42 -9.59 -11.00
C ASN A 200 11.65 -10.14 -9.58
N THR A 201 11.53 -9.31 -8.54
CA THR A 201 11.64 -9.80 -7.16
C THR A 201 10.49 -10.74 -6.81
N LEU A 202 9.26 -10.46 -7.26
CA LEU A 202 8.12 -11.36 -7.07
C LEU A 202 8.34 -12.69 -7.80
N ILE A 203 8.75 -12.65 -9.07
CA ILE A 203 9.03 -13.83 -9.89
C ILE A 203 10.12 -14.71 -9.24
N ALA A 204 11.22 -14.09 -8.79
CA ALA A 204 12.33 -14.80 -8.14
C ALA A 204 11.93 -15.49 -6.81
N ASN A 205 10.83 -15.06 -6.19
CA ASN A 205 10.27 -15.67 -4.99
C ASN A 205 9.03 -16.54 -5.26
N HIS A 206 8.92 -17.06 -6.49
CA HIS A 206 7.85 -17.98 -6.92
C HIS A 206 6.43 -17.40 -6.75
N ILE A 207 6.29 -16.09 -6.92
CA ILE A 207 4.99 -15.41 -6.97
C ILE A 207 4.67 -15.11 -8.44
N GLN A 208 3.74 -15.86 -9.00
CA GLN A 208 3.21 -15.63 -10.33
C GLN A 208 2.34 -14.38 -10.33
N ILE A 209 2.65 -13.43 -11.19
CA ILE A 209 1.83 -12.22 -11.35
C ILE A 209 0.53 -12.60 -12.07
N GLU A 210 -0.61 -12.34 -11.43
CA GLU A 210 -1.93 -12.50 -12.03
C GLU A 210 -2.43 -11.21 -12.68
N GLN A 211 -2.24 -10.08 -11.99
CA GLN A 211 -2.67 -8.77 -12.49
C GLN A 211 -1.76 -7.65 -11.99
N ILE A 212 -1.57 -6.66 -12.85
CA ILE A 212 -0.98 -5.36 -12.52
C ILE A 212 -1.97 -4.30 -12.93
N VAL A 213 -2.27 -3.35 -12.05
CA VAL A 213 -3.20 -2.26 -12.31
C VAL A 213 -2.56 -0.92 -11.94
N GLU A 214 -2.63 0.00 -12.87
CA GLU A 214 -2.34 1.42 -12.67
C GLU A 214 -3.70 2.15 -12.62
N PRO A 215 -4.21 2.50 -11.43
CA PRO A 215 -5.54 3.05 -11.29
C PRO A 215 -5.74 4.35 -12.07
N VAL A 216 -6.78 4.39 -12.87
CA VAL A 216 -7.23 5.61 -13.58
C VAL A 216 -8.52 6.09 -12.92
N PRO A 217 -8.65 7.40 -12.61
CA PRO A 217 -9.87 7.92 -12.01
C PRO A 217 -11.05 7.84 -12.98
N THR A 218 -12.23 7.51 -12.45
CA THR A 218 -13.47 7.59 -13.21
C THR A 218 -13.93 9.06 -13.34
N ASP A 219 -14.79 9.36 -14.30
CA ASP A 219 -15.35 10.70 -14.46
C ASP A 219 -16.10 11.15 -13.19
N GLU A 220 -16.81 10.24 -12.52
CA GLU A 220 -17.48 10.51 -11.25
C GLU A 220 -16.47 10.87 -10.15
N ALA A 221 -15.37 10.12 -10.02
CA ALA A 221 -14.30 10.43 -9.06
C ALA A 221 -13.67 11.80 -9.34
N VAL A 222 -13.48 12.16 -10.61
CA VAL A 222 -12.97 13.49 -11.02
C VAL A 222 -13.97 14.60 -10.68
N GLN A 223 -15.27 14.37 -10.83
CA GLN A 223 -16.31 15.33 -10.41
C GLN A 223 -16.29 15.57 -8.90
N LEU A 224 -16.16 14.50 -8.10
CA LEU A 224 -16.10 14.58 -6.64
C LEU A 224 -14.78 15.18 -6.12
N TYR A 225 -13.67 14.94 -6.83
CA TYR A 225 -12.35 15.42 -6.45
C TYR A 225 -11.52 15.81 -7.69
N PRO A 226 -11.68 17.03 -8.20
CA PRO A 226 -11.11 17.47 -9.49
C PRO A 226 -9.58 17.32 -9.62
N THR A 227 -8.84 17.32 -8.50
CA THR A 227 -7.39 17.11 -8.51
C THR A 227 -6.99 15.73 -9.01
N LEU A 228 -7.91 14.75 -9.03
CA LEU A 228 -7.67 13.42 -9.60
C LEU A 228 -7.45 13.44 -11.11
N LYS A 229 -7.94 14.47 -11.82
CA LYS A 229 -7.79 14.58 -13.29
C LYS A 229 -6.34 14.45 -13.75
N LYS A 230 -5.39 14.93 -12.95
CA LYS A 230 -3.96 14.82 -13.29
C LYS A 230 -3.47 13.35 -13.34
N GLN A 231 -4.14 12.43 -12.65
CA GLN A 231 -3.79 11.01 -12.67
C GLN A 231 -4.11 10.30 -13.99
N MET A 232 -4.83 10.96 -14.89
CA MET A 232 -4.97 10.52 -16.28
C MET A 232 -3.68 10.72 -17.09
N LYS A 233 -2.75 11.57 -16.60
CA LYS A 233 -1.46 11.84 -17.25
C LYS A 233 -0.30 11.07 -16.60
N CYS A 234 -0.41 10.76 -15.32
CA CYS A 234 0.63 10.07 -14.56
C CYS A 234 -0.02 9.23 -13.44
N PRO A 235 0.18 7.91 -13.41
CA PRO A 235 -0.42 7.06 -12.39
C PRO A 235 0.18 7.37 -11.00
N ALA A 236 -0.69 7.50 -9.99
CA ALA A 236 -0.25 7.69 -8.60
C ALA A 236 0.16 6.40 -7.94
N PHE A 237 -0.49 5.30 -8.30
CA PHE A 237 -0.38 4.01 -7.62
C PHE A 237 -0.12 2.88 -8.59
N LEU A 238 0.57 1.86 -8.11
CA LEU A 238 0.71 0.55 -8.74
C LEU A 238 0.09 -0.49 -7.82
N ILE A 239 -0.84 -1.29 -8.33
CA ILE A 239 -1.45 -2.41 -7.61
C ILE A 239 -1.01 -3.70 -8.27
N VAL A 240 -0.55 -4.66 -7.48
CA VAL A 240 -0.09 -5.95 -7.98
C VAL A 240 -0.80 -7.06 -7.24
N LYS A 241 -1.36 -8.00 -8.00
CA LYS A 241 -1.87 -9.27 -7.51
C LYS A 241 -1.01 -10.40 -8.03
N GLY A 242 -0.57 -11.25 -7.12
CA GLY A 242 0.21 -12.44 -7.45
C GLY A 242 -0.25 -13.65 -6.65
N ARG A 243 0.12 -14.83 -7.16
CA ARG A 243 -0.19 -16.12 -6.57
C ARG A 243 1.10 -16.87 -6.25
N LYS A 244 1.19 -17.45 -5.07
CA LYS A 244 2.29 -18.36 -4.72
C LYS A 244 2.19 -19.61 -5.57
N MET A 245 3.27 -19.90 -6.31
CA MET A 245 3.41 -21.16 -7.03
C MET A 245 3.80 -22.28 -6.07
N ILE A 246 3.39 -23.51 -6.42
CA ILE A 246 3.71 -24.72 -5.66
C ILE A 246 5.20 -25.05 -5.79
#